data_08a5f77daf14c8bf2584c21c5d9c9efd
#
_entry.id   08a5f77daf14c8bf2584c21c5d9c9efd
#
_cell.length_a   1.000
_cell.length_b   1.000
_cell.length_c   1.000
_cell.angle_alpha   90.00
_cell.angle_beta   90.00
_cell.angle_gamma   90.00
#
_symmetry.space_group_name_H-M   'P 1'
#
loop_
_entity.id
_entity.type
_entity.pdbx_description
1 polymer ?
#
loop_
_entity_poly.entity_id
_entity_poly.type
_entity_poly.pdbx_seq_one_letter_code
_entity_poly.pdbx_strand_id
1 'polypeptide(L)'
;MKLFTKQSLSIGLIWIFHISGLIGIIYSNASWFIKATPFNLLLSFALLIINIEWNKKLFLLVVTCFSVGMLSEIIGVNYGFLFGEYSYGKALGIKFKGVPLIIGINWCLLVFITGYISRFFFNSLIARTFLGIFLMLSLDIVIEPIAPVLDFWKFKEGLASFNNYIGWVIVSFPLQLLF
;
A
#
# COMPACT_ATOMS: atom_id res chain seq x y z
N MET A 1 12.84 14.81 -29.93
CA MET A 1 12.26 13.84 -28.98
C MET A 1 12.71 14.25 -27.60
N LYS A 2 11.82 14.75 -26.71
CA LYS A 2 12.20 15.14 -25.34
C LYS A 2 12.44 13.86 -24.55
N LEU A 3 13.70 13.48 -24.36
CA LEU A 3 14.15 12.30 -23.60
C LEU A 3 13.73 12.32 -22.11
N PHE A 4 13.40 13.50 -21.59
CA PHE A 4 13.02 13.68 -20.17
C PHE A 4 11.63 14.32 -20.07
N THR A 5 10.60 13.48 -20.07
CA THR A 5 9.27 13.92 -19.66
C THR A 5 9.16 13.81 -18.14
N LYS A 6 8.25 14.58 -17.54
CA LYS A 6 7.91 14.48 -16.11
C LYS A 6 7.61 13.02 -15.70
N GLN A 7 6.89 12.29 -16.57
CA GLN A 7 6.54 10.89 -16.34
C GLN A 7 7.76 9.98 -16.38
N SER A 8 8.65 10.11 -17.36
CA SER A 8 9.87 9.28 -17.45
C SER A 8 10.82 9.52 -16.27
N LEU A 9 10.94 10.77 -15.80
CA LEU A 9 11.71 11.08 -14.59
C LEU A 9 11.09 10.43 -13.34
N SER A 10 9.78 10.50 -13.18
CA SER A 10 9.08 9.85 -12.05
C SER A 10 9.27 8.34 -12.04
N ILE A 11 9.15 7.70 -13.21
CA ILE A 11 9.39 6.26 -13.37
C ILE A 11 10.84 5.92 -13.00
N GLY A 12 11.81 6.68 -13.51
CA GLY A 12 13.22 6.49 -13.21
C GLY A 12 13.52 6.60 -11.69
N LEU A 13 12.95 7.60 -11.03
CA LEU A 13 13.09 7.76 -9.57
C LEU A 13 12.50 6.58 -8.81
N ILE A 14 11.27 6.15 -9.15
CA ILE A 14 10.65 4.99 -8.51
C ILE A 14 11.56 3.76 -8.64
N TRP A 15 12.07 3.46 -9.84
CA TRP A 15 12.97 2.33 -10.05
C TRP A 15 14.27 2.45 -9.24
N ILE A 16 14.93 3.61 -9.26
CA ILE A 16 16.17 3.82 -8.52
C ILE A 16 15.95 3.58 -7.02
N PHE A 17 14.93 4.16 -6.42
CA PHE A 17 14.68 4.02 -4.98
C PHE A 17 14.27 2.60 -4.59
N HIS A 18 13.47 1.91 -5.40
CA HIS A 18 13.07 0.53 -5.09
C HIS A 18 14.22 -0.45 -5.27
N ILE A 19 14.99 -0.35 -6.37
CA ILE A 19 16.14 -1.23 -6.61
C ILE A 19 17.23 -0.98 -5.57
N SER A 20 17.57 0.28 -5.28
CA SER A 20 18.57 0.59 -4.25
C SER A 20 18.11 0.15 -2.85
N GLY A 21 16.81 0.31 -2.55
CA GLY A 21 16.23 -0.20 -1.31
C GLY A 21 16.36 -1.71 -1.18
N LEU A 22 16.02 -2.45 -2.22
CA LEU A 22 16.14 -3.91 -2.25
C LEU A 22 17.59 -4.37 -2.09
N ILE A 23 18.51 -3.80 -2.87
CA ILE A 23 19.94 -4.09 -2.77
C ILE A 23 20.47 -3.74 -1.38
N GLY A 24 20.08 -2.59 -0.83
CA GLY A 24 20.51 -2.16 0.49
C GLY A 24 20.03 -3.06 1.62
N ILE A 25 18.80 -3.59 1.55
CA ILE A 25 18.28 -4.55 2.52
C ILE A 25 19.03 -5.87 2.45
N ILE A 26 19.35 -6.35 1.24
CA ILE A 26 19.96 -7.68 1.06
C ILE A 26 21.48 -7.64 1.33
N TYR A 27 22.19 -6.62 0.85
CA TYR A 27 23.66 -6.64 0.77
C TYR A 27 24.37 -5.57 1.61
N SER A 28 23.64 -4.70 2.34
CA SER A 28 24.23 -3.58 3.05
C SER A 28 23.63 -3.40 4.46
N ASN A 29 23.41 -2.15 4.87
CA ASN A 29 22.81 -1.82 6.16
C ASN A 29 21.29 -1.97 6.11
N ALA A 30 20.78 -3.19 6.25
CA ALA A 30 19.36 -3.52 6.20
C ALA A 30 18.52 -2.61 7.10
N SER A 31 18.97 -2.34 8.32
CA SER A 31 18.23 -1.51 9.29
C SER A 31 17.98 -0.07 8.78
N TRP A 32 18.95 0.53 8.10
CA TRP A 32 18.81 1.87 7.54
C TRP A 32 17.79 1.88 6.39
N PHE A 33 17.92 0.93 5.45
CA PHE A 33 17.03 0.83 4.29
C PHE A 33 15.60 0.46 4.69
N ILE A 34 15.42 -0.40 5.68
CA ILE A 34 14.10 -0.75 6.22
C ILE A 34 13.43 0.50 6.82
N LYS A 35 14.16 1.29 7.62
CA LYS A 35 13.65 2.55 8.18
C LYS A 35 13.38 3.64 7.13
N ALA A 36 13.97 3.54 5.95
CA ALA A 36 13.69 4.44 4.83
C ALA A 36 12.41 4.07 4.04
N THR A 37 11.78 2.92 4.33
CA THR A 37 10.55 2.48 3.65
C THR A 37 9.42 3.52 3.70
N PRO A 38 9.10 4.19 4.82
CA PRO A 38 8.08 5.24 4.85
C PRO A 38 8.38 6.40 3.88
N PHE A 39 9.65 6.78 3.79
CA PHE A 39 10.07 7.81 2.84
C PHE A 39 9.87 7.35 1.39
N ASN A 40 10.23 6.10 1.07
CA ASN A 40 10.05 5.54 -0.28
C ASN A 40 8.56 5.46 -0.67
N LEU A 41 7.69 5.06 0.25
CA LEU A 41 6.23 5.05 0.03
C LEU A 41 5.69 6.48 -0.18
N LEU A 42 6.13 7.43 0.64
CA LEU A 42 5.73 8.83 0.51
C LEU A 42 6.20 9.43 -0.82
N LEU A 43 7.45 9.17 -1.22
CA LEU A 43 8.00 9.58 -2.51
C LEU A 43 7.20 8.98 -3.67
N SER A 44 6.91 7.69 -3.62
CA SER A 44 6.13 7.00 -4.65
C SER A 44 4.73 7.60 -4.77
N PHE A 45 4.08 7.90 -3.65
CA PHE A 45 2.79 8.57 -3.63
C PHE A 45 2.88 9.99 -4.20
N ALA A 46 3.87 10.78 -3.80
CA ALA A 46 4.08 12.12 -4.34
C ALA A 46 4.29 12.09 -5.86
N LEU A 47 5.10 11.15 -6.36
CA LEU A 47 5.35 10.99 -7.79
C LEU A 47 4.08 10.53 -8.54
N LEU A 48 3.26 9.67 -7.94
CA LEU A 48 1.95 9.30 -8.49
C LEU A 48 1.06 10.54 -8.60
N ILE A 49 0.88 11.26 -7.51
CA ILE A 49 0.02 12.45 -7.40
C ILE A 49 0.42 13.56 -8.39
N ILE A 50 1.71 13.79 -8.56
CA ILE A 50 2.23 14.78 -9.51
C ILE A 50 1.90 14.41 -10.97
N ASN A 51 1.76 13.13 -11.31
CA ASN A 51 1.49 12.68 -12.68
C ASN A 51 0.01 12.48 -13.00
N ILE A 52 -0.88 12.70 -12.05
CA ILE A 52 -2.33 12.58 -12.24
C ILE A 52 -2.94 13.95 -12.56
N GLU A 53 -3.93 13.99 -13.43
CA GLU A 53 -4.77 15.17 -13.64
C GLU A 53 -5.81 15.29 -12.52
N TRP A 54 -5.64 16.31 -11.68
CA TRP A 54 -6.48 16.51 -10.51
C TRP A 54 -7.88 16.95 -10.84
N ASN A 55 -8.85 16.32 -10.20
CA ASN A 55 -10.23 16.77 -10.14
C ASN A 55 -10.83 16.46 -8.76
N LYS A 56 -12.00 17.02 -8.47
CA LYS A 56 -12.68 16.84 -7.18
C LYS A 56 -12.95 15.37 -6.84
N LYS A 57 -13.30 14.55 -7.83
CA LYS A 57 -13.56 13.11 -7.60
C LYS A 57 -12.31 12.38 -7.15
N LEU A 58 -11.20 12.66 -7.80
CA LEU A 58 -9.91 12.06 -7.49
C LEU A 58 -9.40 12.48 -6.10
N PHE A 59 -9.55 13.75 -5.75
CA PHE A 59 -9.25 14.25 -4.41
C PHE A 59 -10.08 13.51 -3.34
N LEU A 60 -11.38 13.40 -3.55
CA LEU A 60 -12.26 12.67 -2.64
C LEU A 60 -11.89 11.20 -2.55
N LEU A 61 -11.49 10.56 -3.65
CA LEU A 61 -11.04 9.17 -3.65
C LEU A 61 -9.77 9.01 -2.79
N VAL A 62 -8.78 9.89 -2.94
CA VAL A 62 -7.56 9.86 -2.10
C VAL A 62 -7.90 9.99 -0.63
N VAL A 63 -8.74 10.96 -0.26
CA VAL A 63 -9.19 11.16 1.12
C VAL A 63 -9.94 9.92 1.63
N THR A 64 -10.79 9.32 0.79
CA THR A 64 -11.55 8.11 1.16
C THR A 64 -10.60 6.92 1.36
N CYS A 65 -9.68 6.67 0.43
CA CYS A 65 -8.71 5.57 0.54
C CYS A 65 -7.86 5.71 1.81
N PHE A 66 -7.34 6.90 2.07
CA PHE A 66 -6.57 7.17 3.29
C PHE A 66 -7.40 6.93 4.55
N SER A 67 -8.59 7.52 4.61
CA SER A 67 -9.44 7.46 5.82
C SER A 67 -9.98 6.06 6.08
N VAL A 68 -10.51 5.39 5.05
CA VAL A 68 -11.04 4.02 5.18
C VAL A 68 -9.90 3.05 5.51
N GLY A 69 -8.76 3.16 4.82
CA GLY A 69 -7.57 2.36 5.12
C GLY A 69 -7.13 2.55 6.58
N MET A 70 -6.91 3.79 7.03
CA MET A 70 -6.51 4.05 8.42
C MET A 70 -7.53 3.58 9.45
N LEU A 71 -8.84 3.78 9.20
CA LEU A 71 -9.89 3.36 10.13
C LEU A 71 -9.96 1.84 10.24
N SER A 72 -9.91 1.12 9.12
CA SER A 72 -9.92 -0.35 9.13
C SER A 72 -8.73 -0.93 9.88
N GLU A 73 -7.55 -0.36 9.69
CA GLU A 73 -6.32 -0.75 10.38
C GLU A 73 -6.38 -0.45 11.90
N ILE A 74 -6.91 0.73 12.26
CA ILE A 74 -7.10 1.08 13.68
C ILE A 74 -8.08 0.09 14.36
N ILE A 75 -9.15 -0.27 13.66
CA ILE A 75 -10.10 -1.28 14.16
C ILE A 75 -9.41 -2.65 14.26
N GLY A 76 -8.63 -3.04 13.25
CA GLY A 76 -7.87 -4.29 13.25
C GLY A 76 -6.91 -4.39 14.43
N VAL A 77 -6.01 -3.41 14.57
CA VAL A 77 -4.97 -3.41 15.61
C VAL A 77 -5.54 -3.36 17.03
N ASN A 78 -6.61 -2.59 17.26
CA ASN A 78 -7.11 -2.37 18.63
C ASN A 78 -8.16 -3.38 19.07
N TYR A 79 -8.87 -4.02 18.15
CA TYR A 79 -9.99 -4.92 18.47
C TYR A 79 -9.87 -6.32 17.85
N GLY A 80 -8.84 -6.58 17.04
CA GLY A 80 -8.68 -7.86 16.31
C GLY A 80 -9.77 -8.11 15.26
N PHE A 81 -10.62 -7.11 15.00
CA PHE A 81 -11.70 -7.19 14.03
C PHE A 81 -11.19 -6.90 12.62
N LEU A 82 -11.74 -7.51 11.59
CA LEU A 82 -11.36 -7.50 10.16
C LEU A 82 -10.13 -8.37 9.85
N PHE A 83 -8.96 -8.03 10.39
CA PHE A 83 -7.68 -8.63 9.96
C PHE A 83 -7.15 -9.69 10.94
N GLY A 84 -7.80 -9.89 12.11
CA GLY A 84 -7.28 -10.70 13.20
C GLY A 84 -6.38 -9.90 14.15
N GLU A 85 -5.73 -10.60 15.08
CA GLU A 85 -4.87 -9.96 16.08
C GLU A 85 -3.44 -9.78 15.54
N TYR A 86 -3.01 -8.53 15.32
CA TYR A 86 -1.67 -8.17 14.87
C TYR A 86 -1.22 -6.83 15.46
N SER A 87 0.05 -6.54 15.32
CA SER A 87 0.63 -5.27 15.76
C SER A 87 1.71 -4.80 14.78
N TYR A 88 1.82 -3.49 14.61
CA TYR A 88 2.87 -2.86 13.82
C TYR A 88 4.17 -2.73 14.60
N GLY A 89 5.31 -3.01 13.94
CA GLY A 89 6.65 -2.72 14.40
C GLY A 89 6.99 -1.23 14.36
N LYS A 90 8.27 -0.90 14.49
CA LYS A 90 8.75 0.50 14.54
C LYS A 90 9.22 1.03 13.17
N ALA A 91 9.49 0.16 12.22
CA ALA A 91 10.12 0.51 10.95
C ALA A 91 9.28 1.45 10.08
N LEU A 92 7.96 1.39 10.19
CA LEU A 92 7.03 2.20 9.39
C LEU A 92 6.75 3.60 9.98
N GLY A 93 7.49 4.01 11.02
CA GLY A 93 7.51 5.39 11.52
C GLY A 93 6.39 5.74 12.49
N ILE A 94 5.93 6.99 12.43
CA ILE A 94 4.99 7.58 13.40
C ILE A 94 3.64 6.90 13.35
N LYS A 95 3.12 6.52 14.53
CA LYS A 95 1.85 5.82 14.69
C LYS A 95 0.75 6.70 15.28
N PHE A 96 -0.46 6.49 14.82
CA PHE A 96 -1.69 6.97 15.44
C PHE A 96 -2.56 5.77 15.86
N LYS A 97 -2.91 5.69 17.13
CA LYS A 97 -3.66 4.54 17.71
C LYS A 97 -3.06 3.16 17.34
N GLY A 98 -1.74 3.04 17.36
CA GLY A 98 -1.04 1.79 17.06
C GLY A 98 -0.73 1.56 15.56
N VAL A 99 -1.30 2.32 14.64
CA VAL A 99 -1.14 2.20 13.19
C VAL A 99 -0.20 3.27 12.65
N PRO A 100 0.84 2.92 11.87
CA PRO A 100 1.71 3.92 11.22
C PRO A 100 0.92 4.78 10.22
N LEU A 101 1.11 6.10 10.25
CA LEU A 101 0.39 7.03 9.34
C LEU A 101 0.67 6.73 7.86
N ILE A 102 1.84 6.20 7.55
CA ILE A 102 2.21 5.81 6.18
C ILE A 102 1.31 4.71 5.60
N ILE A 103 0.62 3.95 6.43
CA ILE A 103 -0.29 2.89 6.00
C ILE A 103 -1.51 3.47 5.26
N GLY A 104 -2.03 4.62 5.69
CA GLY A 104 -3.08 5.30 4.92
C GLY A 104 -2.63 5.70 3.52
N ILE A 105 -1.37 6.13 3.37
CA ILE A 105 -0.75 6.41 2.06
C ILE A 105 -0.55 5.11 1.27
N ASN A 106 -0.15 4.04 1.93
CA ASN A 106 -0.02 2.73 1.29
C ASN A 106 -1.36 2.23 0.73
N TRP A 107 -2.47 2.39 1.46
CA TRP A 107 -3.81 2.08 0.96
C TRP A 107 -4.14 2.89 -0.31
N CYS A 108 -3.81 4.20 -0.33
CA CYS A 108 -3.97 5.00 -1.55
C CYS A 108 -3.14 4.43 -2.71
N LEU A 109 -1.85 4.16 -2.50
CA LEU A 109 -0.96 3.59 -3.51
C LEU A 109 -1.52 2.28 -4.07
N LEU A 110 -1.91 1.36 -3.20
CA LEU A 110 -2.43 0.06 -3.61
C LEU A 110 -3.69 0.20 -4.45
N VAL A 111 -4.69 0.97 -4.00
CA VAL A 111 -5.93 1.17 -4.75
C VAL A 111 -5.66 1.80 -6.11
N PHE A 112 -4.82 2.82 -6.18
CA PHE A 112 -4.51 3.50 -7.44
C PHE A 112 -3.73 2.61 -8.41
N ILE A 113 -2.66 1.95 -7.96
CA ILE A 113 -1.83 1.11 -8.81
C ILE A 113 -2.64 -0.07 -9.34
N THR A 114 -3.32 -0.80 -8.47
CA THR A 114 -4.10 -1.98 -8.88
C THR A 114 -5.32 -1.61 -9.69
N GLY A 115 -5.96 -0.47 -9.39
CA GLY A 115 -7.06 0.07 -10.17
C GLY A 115 -6.64 0.49 -11.59
N TYR A 116 -5.51 1.17 -11.76
CA TYR A 116 -4.98 1.49 -13.10
C TYR A 116 -4.60 0.23 -13.88
N ILE A 117 -3.95 -0.75 -13.25
CA ILE A 117 -3.65 -2.03 -13.88
C ILE A 117 -4.95 -2.71 -14.33
N SER A 118 -5.96 -2.76 -13.47
CA SER A 118 -7.23 -3.40 -13.78
C SER A 118 -7.97 -2.74 -14.96
N ARG A 119 -7.89 -1.43 -15.07
CA ARG A 119 -8.45 -0.67 -16.21
C ARG A 119 -7.74 -0.96 -17.53
N PHE A 120 -6.47 -1.32 -17.50
CA PHE A 120 -5.75 -1.72 -18.69
C PHE A 120 -6.25 -3.05 -19.27
N PHE A 121 -6.63 -3.99 -18.38
CA PHE A 121 -7.06 -5.32 -18.80
C PHE A 121 -8.56 -5.46 -19.07
N PHE A 122 -9.40 -4.69 -18.37
CA PHE A 122 -10.85 -4.86 -18.43
C PHE A 122 -11.61 -3.54 -18.63
N ASN A 123 -12.71 -3.60 -19.40
CA ASN A 123 -13.64 -2.48 -19.54
C ASN A 123 -14.79 -2.53 -18.53
N SER A 124 -15.19 -3.73 -18.10
CA SER A 124 -16.26 -3.91 -17.11
C SER A 124 -15.84 -3.43 -15.72
N LEU A 125 -16.66 -2.60 -15.07
CA LEU A 125 -16.45 -2.13 -13.71
C LEU A 125 -16.29 -3.30 -12.73
N ILE A 126 -17.14 -4.31 -12.84
CA ILE A 126 -17.10 -5.51 -11.98
C ILE A 126 -15.77 -6.24 -12.14
N ALA A 127 -15.36 -6.52 -13.40
CA ALA A 127 -14.09 -7.23 -13.66
C ALA A 127 -12.87 -6.43 -13.16
N ARG A 128 -12.87 -5.09 -13.29
CA ARG A 128 -11.82 -4.22 -12.75
C ARG A 128 -11.75 -4.31 -11.23
N THR A 129 -12.90 -4.23 -10.56
CA THR A 129 -12.98 -4.32 -9.10
C THR A 129 -12.39 -5.64 -8.61
N PHE A 130 -12.81 -6.76 -9.20
CA PHE A 130 -12.29 -8.06 -8.80
C PHE A 130 -10.80 -8.23 -9.10
N LEU A 131 -10.30 -7.77 -10.25
CA LEU A 131 -8.86 -7.81 -10.52
C LEU A 131 -8.08 -6.92 -9.57
N GLY A 132 -8.59 -5.71 -9.26
CA GLY A 132 -7.95 -4.82 -8.29
C GLY A 132 -7.83 -5.44 -6.91
N ILE A 133 -8.90 -6.06 -6.40
CA ILE A 133 -8.92 -6.80 -5.13
C ILE A 133 -7.92 -7.96 -5.18
N PHE A 134 -7.95 -8.75 -6.24
CA PHE A 134 -7.04 -9.89 -6.41
C PHE A 134 -5.57 -9.46 -6.35
N LEU A 135 -5.22 -8.36 -7.03
CA LEU A 135 -3.86 -7.82 -7.02
C LEU A 135 -3.45 -7.31 -5.63
N MET A 136 -4.35 -6.60 -4.92
CA MET A 136 -4.08 -6.13 -3.56
C MET A 136 -3.85 -7.31 -2.62
N LEU A 137 -4.72 -8.31 -2.66
CA LEU A 137 -4.62 -9.51 -1.85
C LEU A 137 -3.35 -10.31 -2.15
N SER A 138 -2.98 -10.43 -3.43
CA SER A 138 -1.75 -11.10 -3.85
C SER A 138 -0.50 -10.42 -3.28
N LEU A 139 -0.48 -9.09 -3.24
CA LEU A 139 0.63 -8.34 -2.63
C LEU A 139 0.70 -8.57 -1.12
N ASP A 140 -0.43 -8.59 -0.42
CA ASP A 140 -0.49 -8.89 1.00
C ASP A 140 0.08 -10.29 1.30
N ILE A 141 -0.39 -11.32 0.58
CA ILE A 141 0.11 -12.69 0.73
C ILE A 141 1.63 -12.78 0.52
N VAL A 142 2.17 -12.05 -0.46
CA VAL A 142 3.61 -12.08 -0.77
C VAL A 142 4.45 -11.39 0.31
N ILE A 143 3.96 -10.29 0.88
CA ILE A 143 4.72 -9.52 1.87
C ILE A 143 4.60 -10.10 3.29
N GLU A 144 3.53 -10.82 3.60
CA GLU A 144 3.25 -11.38 4.92
C GLU A 144 4.39 -12.16 5.56
N PRO A 145 5.05 -13.12 4.88
CA PRO A 145 6.16 -13.88 5.46
C PRO A 145 7.37 -13.01 5.80
N ILE A 146 7.53 -11.87 5.13
CA ILE A 146 8.68 -10.98 5.23
C ILE A 146 8.40 -9.84 6.22
N ALA A 147 7.16 -9.44 6.38
CA ALA A 147 6.78 -8.30 7.21
C ALA A 147 7.31 -8.34 8.65
N PRO A 148 7.28 -9.48 9.38
CA PRO A 148 7.87 -9.56 10.72
C PRO A 148 9.39 -9.37 10.73
N VAL A 149 10.09 -9.89 9.71
CA VAL A 149 11.54 -9.77 9.57
C VAL A 149 11.96 -8.31 9.32
N LEU A 150 11.12 -7.56 8.60
CA LEU A 150 11.34 -6.15 8.30
C LEU A 150 10.80 -5.20 9.41
N ASP A 151 10.33 -5.74 10.54
CA ASP A 151 9.69 -4.98 11.62
C ASP A 151 8.52 -4.10 11.13
N PHE A 152 7.77 -4.59 10.13
CA PHE A 152 6.59 -3.91 9.61
C PHE A 152 5.37 -4.23 10.47
N TRP A 153 4.91 -5.49 10.45
CA TRP A 153 3.85 -6.00 11.31
C TRP A 153 4.07 -7.48 11.62
N LYS A 154 3.40 -7.95 12.65
CA LYS A 154 3.39 -9.36 13.04
C LYS A 154 2.03 -9.75 13.59
N PHE A 155 1.54 -10.91 13.19
CA PHE A 155 0.38 -11.54 13.76
C PHE A 155 0.72 -12.21 15.09
N LYS A 156 -0.24 -12.23 16.02
CA LYS A 156 -0.05 -12.83 17.34
C LYS A 156 0.26 -14.33 17.27
N GLU A 157 -0.37 -15.04 16.34
CA GLU A 157 -0.17 -16.46 16.10
C GLU A 157 0.99 -16.77 15.12
N GLY A 158 1.72 -15.75 14.70
CA GLY A 158 2.86 -15.88 13.77
C GLY A 158 2.48 -15.84 12.28
N LEU A 159 1.29 -16.28 11.92
CA LEU A 159 0.77 -16.26 10.55
C LEU A 159 -0.55 -15.47 10.50
N ALA A 160 -0.85 -14.88 9.33
CA ALA A 160 -2.14 -14.27 9.11
C ALA A 160 -3.26 -15.32 9.19
N SER A 161 -4.31 -14.96 9.88
CA SER A 161 -5.52 -15.78 9.91
C SER A 161 -6.32 -15.62 8.61
N PHE A 162 -7.22 -16.56 8.35
CA PHE A 162 -8.15 -16.44 7.20
C PHE A 162 -8.96 -15.13 7.24
N ASN A 163 -9.24 -14.62 8.45
CA ASN A 163 -9.92 -13.34 8.63
C ASN A 163 -9.14 -12.16 8.02
N ASN A 164 -7.79 -12.20 7.99
CA ASN A 164 -7.01 -11.18 7.32
C ASN A 164 -7.41 -11.02 5.85
N TYR A 165 -7.49 -12.12 5.13
CA TYR A 165 -7.84 -12.10 3.70
C TYR A 165 -9.29 -11.66 3.45
N ILE A 166 -10.22 -12.06 4.31
CA ILE A 166 -11.60 -11.56 4.27
C ILE A 166 -11.62 -10.05 4.53
N GLY A 167 -10.88 -9.57 5.53
CA GLY A 167 -10.75 -8.15 5.84
C GLY A 167 -10.23 -7.34 4.67
N TRP A 168 -9.18 -7.84 3.99
CA TRP A 168 -8.66 -7.23 2.77
C TRP A 168 -9.73 -7.11 1.68
N VAL A 169 -10.51 -8.16 1.45
CA VAL A 169 -11.62 -8.13 0.47
C VAL A 169 -12.68 -7.11 0.86
N ILE A 170 -13.11 -7.11 2.13
CA ILE A 170 -14.17 -6.20 2.63
C ILE A 170 -13.74 -4.74 2.47
N VAL A 171 -12.50 -4.40 2.80
CA VAL A 171 -12.01 -3.01 2.75
C VAL A 171 -11.68 -2.59 1.32
N SER A 172 -11.04 -3.44 0.53
CA SER A 172 -10.65 -3.10 -0.83
C SER A 172 -11.82 -3.06 -1.82
N PHE A 173 -12.89 -3.83 -1.59
CA PHE A 173 -14.04 -3.88 -2.51
C PHE A 173 -14.67 -2.50 -2.74
N PRO A 174 -15.13 -1.75 -1.73
CA PRO A 174 -15.71 -0.42 -1.96
C PRO A 174 -14.68 0.57 -2.53
N LEU A 175 -13.40 0.47 -2.15
CA LEU A 175 -12.37 1.38 -2.66
C LEU A 175 -12.08 1.13 -4.15
N GLN A 176 -12.01 -0.12 -4.58
CA GLN A 176 -11.84 -0.49 -5.99
C GLN A 176 -13.08 -0.19 -6.84
N LEU A 177 -14.27 -0.29 -6.25
CA LEU A 177 -15.51 0.08 -6.92
C LEU A 177 -15.63 1.59 -7.16
N LEU A 178 -15.10 2.39 -6.24
CA LEU A 178 -15.06 3.86 -6.35
C LEU A 178 -13.99 4.36 -7.32
N PHE A 179 -12.91 3.58 -7.54
CA PHE A 179 -11.84 3.90 -8.47
C PHE A 179 -12.31 3.74 -9.91
#